data_132db506caa8ccca1ca50cde3e75ccb1
#
_entry.id   132db506caa8ccca1ca50cde3e75ccb1
#
_cell.length_a   1.000
_cell.length_b   1.000
_cell.length_c   1.000
_cell.angle_alpha   90.00
_cell.angle_beta   90.00
_cell.angle_gamma   90.00
#
_symmetry.space_group_name_H-M   'P 1'
#
loop_
_entity.id
_entity.type
_entity.pdbx_description
1 polymer ?
#
loop_
_entity_poly.entity_id
_entity_poly.type
_entity_poly.pdbx_seq_one_letter_code
_entity_poly.pdbx_strand_id
1 'polypeptide(L)'
;MVTGLAREFAAAGITANTVAPCYVRTPELAELFESGQAPPRLERVVEQATAIVPIERPGDPAEIAAVVAFLAGEDSRFITGQTIYVNGGSSMG
;
A
#
# COMPACT_ATOMS: atom_id res chain seq x y z
N MET A 1 10.16 5.18 14.25
CA MET A 1 11.45 4.67 13.74
C MET A 1 11.87 5.30 12.42
N VAL A 2 11.00 5.33 11.41
CA VAL A 2 11.37 5.93 10.11
C VAL A 2 11.71 7.41 10.21
N THR A 3 11.02 8.18 11.05
CA THR A 3 11.32 9.60 11.24
C THR A 3 12.70 9.83 11.83
N GLY A 4 13.15 8.97 12.74
CA GLY A 4 14.50 9.02 13.31
C GLY A 4 15.57 8.76 12.25
N LEU A 5 15.37 7.73 11.42
CA LEU A 5 16.26 7.44 10.30
C LEU A 5 16.31 8.58 9.29
N ALA A 6 15.14 9.15 8.96
CA ALA A 6 15.04 10.26 8.03
C ALA A 6 15.85 11.47 8.50
N ARG A 7 15.72 11.83 9.78
CA ARG A 7 16.48 12.96 10.36
C ARG A 7 17.98 12.70 10.37
N GLU A 8 18.39 11.49 10.73
CA GLU A 8 19.80 11.15 10.85
C GLU A 8 20.53 11.21 9.51
N PHE A 9 19.89 10.76 8.43
CA PHE A 9 20.53 10.63 7.13
C PHE A 9 20.16 11.72 6.12
N ALA A 10 19.28 12.66 6.48
CA ALA A 10 18.81 13.69 5.56
C ALA A 10 19.94 14.50 4.94
N ALA A 11 20.91 14.91 5.75
CA ALA A 11 22.03 15.73 5.25
C ALA A 11 22.95 14.95 4.29
N ALA A 12 22.92 13.63 4.34
CA ALA A 12 23.67 12.78 3.41
C ALA A 12 22.92 12.52 2.10
N GLY A 13 21.74 13.08 1.94
CA GLY A 13 20.94 12.87 0.73
C GLY A 13 20.16 11.55 0.72
N ILE A 14 20.03 10.91 1.87
CA ILE A 14 19.29 9.64 2.01
C ILE A 14 17.90 9.95 2.54
N THR A 15 16.88 9.41 1.90
CA THR A 15 15.50 9.52 2.35
C THR A 15 15.01 8.20 2.92
N ALA A 16 14.12 8.27 3.91
CA ALA A 16 13.50 7.11 4.53
C ALA A 16 12.01 7.38 4.72
N ASN A 17 11.18 6.59 4.06
CA ASN A 17 9.73 6.73 4.09
C ASN A 17 9.07 5.37 4.31
N THR A 18 7.83 5.41 4.76
CA THR A 18 7.01 4.21 4.93
C THR A 18 5.89 4.22 3.90
N VAL A 19 5.63 3.08 3.28
CA VAL A 19 4.45 2.88 2.43
C VAL A 19 3.50 1.96 3.19
N ALA A 20 2.28 2.43 3.42
CA ALA A 20 1.27 1.72 4.21
C ALA A 20 0.07 1.36 3.33
N PRO A 21 0.07 0.17 2.72
CA PRO A 21 -1.09 -0.32 1.97
C PRO A 21 -2.18 -0.80 2.92
N CYS A 22 -3.42 -0.86 2.41
CA CYS A 22 -4.50 -1.52 3.11
C CYS A 22 -4.78 -2.87 2.46
N TYR A 23 -5.97 -3.05 1.87
CA TYR A 23 -6.29 -4.29 1.21
C TYR A 23 -5.77 -4.30 -0.24
N VAL A 24 -4.88 -5.24 -0.52
CA VAL A 24 -4.32 -5.43 -1.86
C VAL A 24 -4.64 -6.85 -2.31
N ARG A 25 -5.18 -6.98 -3.52
CA ARG A 25 -5.54 -8.28 -4.07
C ARG A 25 -4.34 -8.88 -4.80
N THR A 26 -3.74 -9.90 -4.18
CA THR A 26 -2.60 -10.59 -4.76
C THR A 26 -3.02 -11.51 -5.91
N PRO A 27 -2.11 -11.88 -6.83
CA PRO A 27 -2.41 -12.84 -7.88
C PRO A 27 -2.94 -14.18 -7.35
N GLU A 28 -2.40 -14.68 -6.26
CA GLU A 28 -2.83 -15.93 -5.63
C GLU A 28 -4.29 -15.85 -5.15
N LEU A 29 -4.64 -14.74 -4.53
CA LEU A 29 -6.00 -14.52 -4.06
C LEU A 29 -6.97 -14.38 -5.24
N ALA A 30 -6.58 -13.64 -6.28
CA ALA A 30 -7.38 -13.49 -7.48
C ALA A 30 -7.64 -14.85 -8.15
N GLU A 31 -6.62 -15.68 -8.27
CA GLU A 31 -6.75 -17.02 -8.83
C GLU A 31 -7.68 -17.90 -8.02
N LEU A 32 -7.60 -17.83 -6.69
CA LEU A 32 -8.48 -18.59 -5.80
C LEU A 32 -9.96 -18.24 -6.04
N PHE A 33 -10.29 -16.94 -6.18
CA PHE A 33 -11.64 -16.50 -6.47
C PHE A 33 -12.11 -16.92 -7.87
N GLU A 34 -11.24 -16.80 -8.86
CA GLU A 34 -11.56 -17.16 -10.24
C GLU A 34 -11.81 -18.65 -10.41
N SER A 35 -11.12 -19.49 -9.65
CA SER A 35 -11.29 -20.94 -9.69
C SER A 35 -12.57 -21.43 -9.03
N GLY A 36 -13.26 -20.56 -8.28
CA GLY A 36 -14.46 -20.94 -7.54
C GLY A 36 -14.19 -21.74 -6.28
N GLN A 37 -12.94 -21.87 -5.88
CA GLN A 37 -12.53 -22.65 -4.71
C GLN A 37 -12.39 -21.82 -3.43
N ALA A 38 -12.66 -20.52 -3.48
CA ALA A 38 -12.59 -19.67 -2.30
C ALA A 38 -13.67 -20.09 -1.28
N PRO A 39 -13.29 -20.32 -0.01
CA PRO A 39 -14.27 -20.64 1.02
C PRO A 39 -15.25 -19.47 1.21
N PRO A 40 -16.55 -19.75 1.50
CA PRO A 40 -17.52 -18.67 1.74
C PRO A 40 -17.12 -17.68 2.83
N ARG A 41 -16.41 -18.15 3.86
CA ARG A 41 -15.91 -17.30 4.93
C ARG A 41 -14.91 -16.27 4.40
N LEU A 42 -14.03 -16.69 3.50
CA LEU A 42 -13.04 -15.79 2.87
C LEU A 42 -13.72 -14.77 1.99
N GLU A 43 -14.75 -15.19 1.22
CA GLU A 43 -15.53 -14.26 0.39
C GLU A 43 -16.16 -13.15 1.23
N ARG A 44 -16.73 -13.49 2.40
CA ARG A 44 -17.32 -12.50 3.30
C ARG A 44 -16.27 -11.53 3.85
N VAL A 45 -15.11 -12.03 4.23
CA VAL A 45 -14.01 -11.18 4.72
C VAL A 45 -13.56 -10.19 3.65
N VAL A 46 -13.43 -10.66 2.41
CA VAL A 46 -13.03 -9.82 1.28
C VAL A 46 -14.10 -8.77 0.96
N GLU A 47 -15.37 -9.16 0.97
CA GLU A 47 -16.46 -8.20 0.76
C GLU A 47 -16.47 -7.10 1.81
N GLN A 48 -16.30 -7.45 3.09
CA GLN A 48 -16.23 -6.48 4.17
C GLN A 48 -15.02 -5.57 4.04
N ALA A 49 -13.86 -6.11 3.68
CA ALA A 49 -12.65 -5.33 3.49
C ALA A 49 -12.79 -4.34 2.32
N THR A 50 -13.45 -4.77 1.24
CA THR A 50 -13.68 -3.91 0.08
C THR A 50 -14.71 -2.81 0.38
N ALA A 51 -15.73 -3.15 1.17
CA ALA A 51 -16.81 -2.21 1.49
C ALA A 51 -16.35 -0.97 2.26
N ILE A 52 -15.26 -1.08 3.04
CA ILE A 52 -14.72 0.06 3.79
C ILE A 52 -13.76 0.94 2.97
N VAL A 53 -13.48 0.57 1.74
CA VAL A 53 -12.57 1.32 0.86
C VAL A 53 -13.38 2.30 0.02
N PRO A 54 -13.20 3.63 0.21
CA PRO A 54 -13.98 4.63 -0.57
C PRO A 54 -13.87 4.50 -2.08
N ILE A 55 -12.73 4.02 -2.59
CA ILE A 55 -12.56 3.77 -4.04
C ILE A 55 -13.39 2.56 -4.51
N GLU A 56 -13.88 1.75 -3.57
CA GLU A 56 -14.79 0.62 -3.83
C GLU A 56 -14.16 -0.55 -4.60
N ARG A 57 -12.85 -0.72 -4.48
CA ARG A 57 -12.13 -1.88 -5.02
C ARG A 57 -10.88 -2.15 -4.19
N PRO A 58 -10.35 -3.38 -4.24
CA PRO A 58 -9.05 -3.64 -3.65
C PRO A 58 -7.94 -2.96 -4.46
N GLY A 59 -6.80 -2.73 -3.83
CA GLY A 59 -5.62 -2.26 -4.51
C GLY A 59 -4.99 -3.37 -5.34
N ASP A 60 -4.30 -2.97 -6.40
CA ASP A 60 -3.50 -3.88 -7.20
C ASP A 60 -2.03 -3.78 -6.75
N PRO A 61 -1.29 -4.90 -6.66
CA PRO A 61 0.12 -4.85 -6.30
C PRO A 61 0.94 -3.86 -7.13
N ALA A 62 0.62 -3.68 -8.40
CA ALA A 62 1.30 -2.72 -9.27
C ALA A 62 1.11 -1.27 -8.80
N GLU A 63 -0.02 -0.97 -8.17
CA GLU A 63 -0.29 0.37 -7.63
C GLU A 63 0.59 0.67 -6.42
N ILE A 64 0.86 -0.33 -5.59
CA ILE A 64 1.79 -0.19 -4.47
C ILE A 64 3.22 -0.09 -5.00
N ALA A 65 3.58 -0.93 -5.94
CA ALA A 65 4.91 -0.92 -6.54
C ALA A 65 5.24 0.41 -7.23
N ALA A 66 4.24 1.05 -7.85
CA ALA A 66 4.43 2.37 -8.47
C ALA A 66 4.80 3.45 -7.45
N VAL A 67 4.20 3.42 -6.27
CA VAL A 67 4.53 4.35 -5.18
C VAL A 67 5.96 4.11 -4.69
N VAL A 68 6.33 2.85 -4.47
CA VAL A 68 7.68 2.48 -4.05
C VAL A 68 8.71 2.93 -5.10
N ALA A 69 8.43 2.71 -6.38
CA ALA A 69 9.31 3.12 -7.47
C ALA A 69 9.48 4.65 -7.50
N PHE A 70 8.40 5.40 -7.31
CA PHE A 70 8.47 6.86 -7.24
C PHE A 70 9.36 7.31 -6.07
N LEU A 71 9.15 6.74 -4.89
CA LEU A 71 9.94 7.10 -3.70
C LEU A 71 11.42 6.71 -3.81
N ALA A 72 11.72 5.68 -4.60
CA ALA A 72 13.10 5.26 -4.87
C ALA A 72 13.78 6.11 -5.94
N GLY A 73 13.03 6.92 -6.67
CA GLY A 73 13.53 7.73 -7.78
C GLY A 73 13.96 9.13 -7.37
N GLU A 74 14.49 9.85 -8.34
CA GLU A 74 15.02 11.20 -8.10
C GLU A 74 13.93 12.26 -7.90
N ASP A 75 12.73 12.03 -8.41
CA ASP A 75 11.65 13.01 -8.33
C ASP A 75 11.09 13.17 -6.92
N SER A 76 11.42 12.26 -6.01
CA SER A 76 10.95 12.28 -4.62
C SER A 76 12.02 12.68 -3.60
N ARG A 77 13.13 13.21 -4.04
CA ARG A 77 14.29 13.45 -3.15
C ARG A 77 14.06 14.51 -2.06
N PHE A 78 12.96 15.26 -2.13
CA PHE A 78 12.58 16.19 -1.06
C PHE A 78 11.54 15.57 -0.10
N ILE A 79 11.21 14.28 -0.28
CA ILE A 79 10.26 13.56 0.56
C ILE A 79 11.05 12.63 1.48
N THR A 80 10.96 12.85 2.79
CA THR A 80 11.58 11.99 3.77
C THR A 80 10.82 12.06 5.10
N GLY A 81 10.86 10.98 5.85
CA GLY A 81 10.20 10.88 7.15
C GLY A 81 8.68 10.75 7.06
N GLN A 82 8.14 10.46 5.90
CA GLN A 82 6.70 10.43 5.68
C GLN A 82 6.15 9.00 5.65
N THR A 83 4.88 8.89 6.01
CA THR A 83 4.10 7.67 5.79
C THR A 83 3.12 7.95 4.66
N ILE A 84 3.24 7.19 3.58
CA ILE A 84 2.38 7.34 2.40
C ILE A 84 1.33 6.23 2.47
N TYR A 85 0.09 6.62 2.69
CA TYR A 85 -1.04 5.68 2.75
C TYR A 85 -1.56 5.42 1.35
N VAL A 86 -1.50 4.14 0.95
CA VAL A 86 -1.99 3.70 -0.37
C VAL A 86 -3.13 2.71 -0.12
N ASN A 87 -4.27 3.23 0.27
CA ASN A 87 -5.37 2.47 0.87
C ASN A 87 -6.75 2.79 0.29
N GLY A 88 -6.81 3.45 -0.88
CA GLY A 88 -8.07 3.79 -1.51
C GLY A 88 -8.96 4.72 -0.68
N GLY A 89 -8.39 5.43 0.28
CA GLY A 89 -9.12 6.35 1.16
C GLY A 89 -9.66 5.71 2.43
N SER A 90 -9.34 4.45 2.72
CA SER A 90 -9.84 3.76 3.92
C SER A 90 -9.34 4.37 5.23
N SER A 91 -8.24 5.11 5.18
CA SER A 91 -7.73 5.88 6.29
C SER A 91 -7.13 7.17 5.74
N MET A 92 -7.34 8.26 6.43
CA MET A 92 -6.87 9.58 6.00
C MET A 92 -5.66 10.06 6.82
N GLY A 93 -5.02 9.18 7.47
CA GLY A 93 -3.83 9.54 8.12
C GLY A 93 -3.57 9.36 9.44
#